data_96bc3643991f761c0bef2e73b75d59e1
#
_entry.id   96bc3643991f761c0bef2e73b75d59e1
#
_cell.length_a   1.000
_cell.length_b   1.000
_cell.length_c   1.000
_cell.angle_alpha   90.00
_cell.angle_beta   90.00
_cell.angle_gamma   90.00
#
_symmetry.space_group_name_H-M   'P 1'
#
loop_
_entity.id
_entity.type
_entity.pdbx_description
1 polymer ?
#
loop_
_entity_poly.entity_id
_entity_poly.type
_entity_poly.pdbx_seq_one_letter_code
_entity_poly.pdbx_strand_id
1 'polypeptide(L)'
;MGHTISDNAYHFVSRAKSTPVQIIDGLLDSPTAVTSLELAVELGIDRKTTARRLPELHRRKLCDKGEPRECTVSGRLAQTWFV
;
A
#
# COMPACT_ATOMS: atom_id res chain seq x y z
N MET A 1 -15.25 21.81 -19.34
CA MET A 1 -15.15 20.86 -20.43
C MET A 1 -13.94 20.02 -20.35
N GLY A 2 -12.79 20.51 -20.79
CA GLY A 2 -11.60 19.70 -20.85
C GLY A 2 -11.18 19.17 -19.50
N HIS A 3 -11.30 19.96 -18.46
CA HIS A 3 -10.84 19.47 -17.16
C HIS A 3 -11.81 18.45 -16.56
N THR A 4 -13.07 18.45 -16.92
CA THR A 4 -13.98 17.41 -16.47
C THR A 4 -13.56 16.07 -17.08
N ILE A 5 -13.18 16.10 -18.34
CA ILE A 5 -12.68 14.90 -19.00
C ILE A 5 -11.36 14.48 -18.35
N SER A 6 -10.52 15.44 -18.01
CA SER A 6 -9.25 15.16 -17.36
C SER A 6 -9.47 14.49 -16.00
N ASP A 7 -10.44 14.95 -15.22
CA ASP A 7 -10.75 14.36 -13.94
C ASP A 7 -11.20 12.92 -14.11
N ASN A 8 -12.03 12.65 -15.09
CA ASN A 8 -12.47 11.30 -15.36
C ASN A 8 -11.30 10.41 -15.77
N ALA A 9 -10.40 10.95 -16.59
CA ALA A 9 -9.22 10.20 -17.01
C ALA A 9 -8.34 9.88 -15.83
N TYR A 10 -8.18 10.84 -14.93
CA TYR A 10 -7.39 10.62 -13.72
C TYR A 10 -7.96 9.50 -12.86
N HIS A 11 -9.25 9.51 -12.62
CA HIS A 11 -9.89 8.46 -11.84
C HIS A 11 -9.77 7.12 -12.51
N PHE A 12 -9.91 7.09 -13.82
CA PHE A 12 -9.77 5.85 -14.56
C PHE A 12 -8.36 5.30 -14.43
N VAL A 13 -7.36 6.15 -14.57
CA VAL A 13 -5.96 5.75 -14.44
C VAL A 13 -5.69 5.21 -13.04
N SER A 14 -6.20 5.88 -12.00
CA SER A 14 -6.05 5.41 -10.63
C SER A 14 -6.64 4.03 -10.45
N ARG A 15 -7.82 3.79 -11.02
CA ARG A 15 -8.46 2.48 -10.92
C ARG A 15 -7.72 1.43 -11.70
N ALA A 16 -7.03 1.85 -12.76
CA ALA A 16 -6.30 0.91 -13.62
C ALA A 16 -5.02 0.42 -12.96
N LYS A 17 -4.52 1.12 -11.94
CA LYS A 17 -3.34 0.64 -11.21
C LYS A 17 -3.67 -0.68 -10.52
N SER A 18 -2.82 -1.67 -10.70
CA SER A 18 -2.98 -2.93 -10.01
C SER A 18 -2.73 -2.75 -8.52
N THR A 19 -3.29 -3.63 -7.72
CA THR A 19 -3.09 -3.58 -6.27
C THR A 19 -1.60 -3.63 -5.89
N PRO A 20 -0.77 -4.51 -6.48
CA PRO A 20 0.66 -4.50 -6.16
C PRO A 20 1.33 -3.15 -6.44
N VAL A 21 0.97 -2.48 -7.54
CA VAL A 21 1.54 -1.17 -7.86
C VAL A 21 1.12 -0.15 -6.82
N GLN A 22 -0.15 -0.15 -6.41
CA GLN A 22 -0.63 0.75 -5.38
C GLN A 22 0.11 0.56 -4.05
N ILE A 23 0.38 -0.69 -3.70
CA ILE A 23 1.10 -1.02 -2.47
C ILE A 23 2.53 -0.48 -2.53
N ILE A 24 3.23 -0.70 -3.63
CA ILE A 24 4.60 -0.20 -3.80
C ILE A 24 4.62 1.32 -3.75
N ASP A 25 3.70 1.98 -4.44
CA ASP A 25 3.60 3.44 -4.41
C ASP A 25 3.36 3.95 -3.00
N GLY A 26 2.49 3.29 -2.24
CA GLY A 26 2.22 3.66 -0.86
C GLY A 26 3.44 3.50 0.03
N LEU A 27 4.20 2.43 -0.17
CA LEU A 27 5.43 2.23 0.60
C LEU A 27 6.48 3.29 0.27
N LEU A 28 6.60 3.65 -1.00
CA LEU A 28 7.53 4.69 -1.42
C LEU A 28 7.17 6.05 -0.81
N ASP A 29 5.89 6.33 -0.67
CA ASP A 29 5.42 7.59 -0.08
C ASP A 29 5.53 7.62 1.44
N SER A 30 5.69 6.46 2.07
CA SER A 30 5.74 6.39 3.53
C SER A 30 7.14 6.72 4.03
N PRO A 31 7.28 7.65 4.99
CA PRO A 31 8.60 8.03 5.50
C PRO A 31 9.26 6.94 6.34
N THR A 32 8.49 6.01 6.87
CA THR A 32 8.99 4.91 7.70
C THR A 32 8.32 3.61 7.28
N ALA A 33 8.86 2.49 7.76
CA ALA A 33 8.23 1.20 7.52
C ALA A 33 6.83 1.16 8.15
N VAL A 34 5.88 0.58 7.46
CA VAL A 34 4.48 0.53 7.90
C VAL A 34 3.97 -0.91 7.95
N THR A 35 2.96 -1.14 8.78
CA THR A 35 2.31 -2.45 8.82
C THR A 35 1.32 -2.56 7.66
N SER A 36 0.93 -3.80 7.34
CA SER A 36 -0.03 -4.01 6.26
C SER A 36 -1.36 -3.31 6.51
N LEU A 37 -1.81 -3.31 7.77
CA LEU A 37 -3.07 -2.66 8.12
C LEU A 37 -2.98 -1.14 7.99
N GLU A 38 -1.87 -0.55 8.45
CA GLU A 38 -1.65 0.89 8.28
C GLU A 38 -1.68 1.27 6.81
N LEU A 39 -1.02 0.48 5.97
CA LEU A 39 -0.97 0.73 4.55
C LEU A 39 -2.34 0.57 3.90
N ALA A 40 -3.09 -0.46 4.29
CA ALA A 40 -4.42 -0.69 3.77
C ALA A 40 -5.36 0.48 4.06
N VAL A 41 -5.31 1.00 5.29
CA VAL A 41 -6.13 2.14 5.68
C VAL A 41 -5.73 3.38 4.88
N GLU A 42 -4.44 3.62 4.74
CA GLU A 42 -3.95 4.78 4.00
C GLU A 42 -4.36 4.74 2.54
N LEU A 43 -4.28 3.58 1.92
CA LEU A 43 -4.61 3.42 0.50
C LEU A 43 -6.09 3.20 0.24
N GLY A 44 -6.86 2.93 1.29
CA GLY A 44 -8.28 2.64 1.13
C GLY A 44 -8.55 1.31 0.44
N ILE A 45 -7.68 0.33 0.63
CA ILE A 45 -7.84 -0.99 0.03
C ILE A 45 -8.06 -2.04 1.11
N ASP A 46 -8.48 -3.23 0.70
CA ASP A 46 -8.80 -4.31 1.60
C ASP A 46 -7.55 -4.78 2.37
N ARG A 47 -7.68 -4.91 3.69
CA ARG A 47 -6.54 -5.29 4.53
C ARG A 47 -6.05 -6.70 4.26
N LYS A 48 -6.97 -7.61 3.95
CA LYS A 48 -6.59 -9.00 3.66
C LYS A 48 -5.80 -9.07 2.37
N THR A 49 -6.22 -8.32 1.38
CA THR A 49 -5.51 -8.26 0.11
C THR A 49 -4.12 -7.68 0.31
N THR A 50 -4.02 -6.57 1.07
CA THR A 50 -2.74 -5.94 1.35
C THR A 50 -1.80 -6.91 2.06
N ALA A 51 -2.30 -7.57 3.10
CA ALA A 51 -1.49 -8.52 3.88
C ALA A 51 -1.03 -9.71 3.04
N ARG A 52 -1.83 -10.10 2.07
CA ARG A 52 -1.50 -11.22 1.18
C ARG A 52 -0.47 -10.82 0.13
N ARG A 53 -0.57 -9.61 -0.38
CA ARG A 53 0.31 -9.16 -1.46
C ARG A 53 1.71 -8.80 -0.99
N LEU A 54 1.86 -8.28 0.22
CA LEU A 54 3.16 -7.85 0.72
C LEU A 54 4.20 -8.98 0.76
N PRO A 55 3.91 -10.17 1.30
CA PRO A 55 4.88 -11.26 1.24
C PRO A 55 5.24 -11.67 -0.18
N GLU A 56 4.27 -11.61 -1.09
CA GLU A 56 4.50 -11.92 -2.48
C GLU A 56 5.45 -10.92 -3.13
N LEU A 57 5.24 -9.64 -2.86
CA LEU A 57 6.14 -8.59 -3.36
C LEU A 57 7.53 -8.71 -2.75
N HIS A 58 7.60 -9.11 -1.49
CA HIS A 58 8.87 -9.34 -0.82
C HIS A 58 9.65 -10.48 -1.49
N ARG A 59 8.96 -11.57 -1.85
CA ARG A 59 9.59 -12.67 -2.56
C ARG A 59 10.14 -12.23 -3.92
N ARG A 60 9.50 -11.24 -4.54
CA ARG A 60 9.97 -10.67 -5.80
C ARG A 60 11.03 -9.60 -5.61
N LYS A 61 11.41 -9.34 -4.38
CA LYS A 61 12.41 -8.33 -4.03
C LYS A 61 11.99 -6.90 -4.40
N LEU A 62 10.68 -6.66 -4.38
CA LEU A 62 10.12 -5.34 -4.67
C LEU A 62 9.90 -4.54 -3.40
N CYS A 63 9.91 -5.17 -2.24
CA CYS A 63 9.86 -4.50 -0.95
C CYS A 63 10.60 -5.33 0.08
N ASP A 64 10.88 -4.74 1.23
CA ASP A 64 11.60 -5.38 2.32
C ASP A 64 10.78 -5.39 3.58
N LYS A 65 11.13 -6.30 4.49
CA LYS A 65 10.55 -6.37 5.81
C LYS A 65 11.33 -5.47 6.76
N GLY A 66 10.62 -4.64 7.51
CA GLY A 66 11.21 -3.89 8.59
C GLY A 66 11.06 -4.64 9.90
N GLU A 67 11.39 -3.99 11.00
CA GLU A 67 11.25 -4.60 12.31
C GLU A 67 9.79 -4.60 12.75
N PRO A 68 9.32 -5.66 13.41
CA PRO A 68 7.98 -5.67 13.97
C PRO A 68 7.82 -4.54 14.98
N ARG A 69 6.66 -3.89 14.96
CA ARG A 69 6.33 -2.88 15.95
C ARG A 69 4.83 -2.85 16.15
N GLU A 70 4.41 -2.08 17.13
CA GLU A 70 2.99 -1.93 17.39
C GLU A 70 2.33 -1.19 16.23
N CYS A 71 1.26 -1.78 15.69
CA CYS A 71 0.50 -1.17 14.62
C CYS A 71 -0.36 -0.04 15.20
N THR A 72 -0.30 1.13 14.57
CA THR A 72 -1.05 2.29 15.07
C THR A 72 -2.56 2.14 14.91
N VAL A 73 -2.99 1.25 14.03
CA VAL A 73 -4.42 1.01 13.79
C VAL A 73 -4.97 -0.05 14.73
N SER A 74 -4.29 -1.19 14.86
CA SER A 74 -4.78 -2.30 15.68
C SER A 74 -4.25 -2.31 17.10
N GLY A 75 -3.14 -1.65 17.35
CA GLY A 75 -2.48 -1.69 18.65
C GLY A 75 -1.75 -2.98 18.94
N ARG A 76 -1.59 -3.84 17.94
CA ARG A 76 -0.93 -5.13 18.10
C ARG A 76 0.42 -5.13 17.41
N LEU A 77 1.33 -5.96 17.91
CA LEU A 77 2.63 -6.14 17.27
C LEU A 77 2.43 -6.74 15.88
N ALA A 78 3.04 -6.15 14.89
CA ALA A 78 2.89 -6.58 13.51
C ALA A 78 4.15 -6.32 12.71
N GLN A 79 4.34 -7.13 11.69
CA GLN A 79 5.44 -6.98 10.75
C GLN A 79 5.30 -5.66 9.99
N THR A 80 6.41 -4.97 9.77
CA THR A 80 6.43 -3.75 8.95
C THR A 80 7.09 -4.03 7.60
N TRP A 81 6.84 -3.12 6.66
CA TRP A 81 7.30 -3.26 5.28
C TRP A 81 7.77 -1.90 4.78
N PHE A 82 8.74 -1.91 3.88
CA PHE A 82 9.28 -0.68 3.29
C PHE A 82 9.92 -0.98 1.94
N VAL A 83 10.22 0.08 1.21
CA VAL A 83 10.95 -0.01 -0.07
C VAL A 83 12.27 0.73 0.03
#